data_21902de3c70ec3d02c18d419c8644968
#
_entry.id   21902de3c70ec3d02c18d419c8644968
#
_cell.length_a   1.000
_cell.length_b   1.000
_cell.length_c   1.000
_cell.angle_alpha   90.00
_cell.angle_beta   90.00
_cell.angle_gamma   90.00
#
_symmetry.space_group_name_H-M   'P 1'
#
loop_
_entity.id
_entity.type
_entity.pdbx_description
1 polymer ?
#
loop_
_entity_poly.entity_id
_entity_poly.type
_entity_poly.pdbx_seq_one_letter_code
_entity_poly.pdbx_strand_id
1 'polypeptide(L)'
;PTDTDTRQQKITTILSTGDTSVDVIQINDEMSTAFKNTGWLEGLNDTVMTEDILDNFAVGYIEDMITSADGQIVGVPGYCGYLSMWVNQEIMDEVGIESIDTLDDFKAFLAAASEKEGRYGYGGSWEKTYVFNEIAQFVNMFGGDYYDWSNEGNRKALEFMKEMVDNGWTSLDQLADKYEQMNQKFIDGDYGVVFYWGTGSEYADAGMKGDDKIHMYKVPTFEKGSIFTDSWSYVLNSASENKEAAYTFLKWIASEDGEAASYNCFDRYPARSDVAETVVPEDNDVKAMYATYAEELEVHGRPMLPQTMEFISEMGTLFQQYVQGEISLDDFCAQAQEAVEANQ
;
A
#
# COMPACT_ATOMS: atom_id res chain seq x y z
N PRO A 1 -10.25 13.29 8.79
CA PRO A 1 -9.90 12.26 9.77
C PRO A 1 -8.50 11.74 9.49
N THR A 2 -7.76 11.40 10.52
CA THR A 2 -6.39 10.85 10.40
C THR A 2 -6.38 9.33 10.32
N ASP A 3 -7.46 8.69 10.74
CA ASP A 3 -7.58 7.24 10.75
C ASP A 3 -8.39 6.74 9.54
N THR A 4 -7.96 5.62 8.97
CA THR A 4 -8.45 5.07 7.71
C THR A 4 -9.94 4.74 7.76
N ASP A 5 -10.41 4.03 8.79
CA ASP A 5 -11.81 3.63 8.92
C ASP A 5 -12.75 4.82 9.01
N THR A 6 -12.43 5.78 9.87
CA THR A 6 -13.24 7.01 10.03
C THR A 6 -13.29 7.80 8.73
N ARG A 7 -12.19 7.82 7.97
CA ARG A 7 -12.11 8.49 6.66
C ARG A 7 -13.00 7.78 5.64
N GLN A 8 -12.89 6.47 5.51
CA GLN A 8 -13.70 5.66 4.59
C GLN A 8 -15.19 5.78 4.89
N GLN A 9 -15.59 5.63 6.15
CA GLN A 9 -16.99 5.77 6.58
C GLN A 9 -17.55 7.15 6.28
N LYS A 10 -16.76 8.21 6.51
CA LYS A 10 -17.17 9.58 6.24
C LYS A 10 -17.34 9.83 4.74
N ILE A 11 -16.39 9.38 3.92
CA ILE A 11 -16.45 9.53 2.46
C ILE A 11 -17.65 8.73 1.91
N THR A 12 -17.82 7.48 2.32
CA THR A 12 -18.97 6.65 1.95
C THR A 12 -20.29 7.33 2.28
N THR A 13 -20.41 7.93 3.48
CA THR A 13 -21.61 8.66 3.90
C THR A 13 -21.86 9.86 3.01
N ILE A 14 -20.88 10.71 2.74
CA ILE A 14 -21.00 11.88 1.87
C ILE A 14 -21.50 11.47 0.48
N LEU A 15 -20.85 10.51 -0.14
CA LEU A 15 -21.16 10.09 -1.49
C LEU A 15 -22.52 9.38 -1.59
N SER A 16 -22.84 8.45 -0.69
CA SER A 16 -24.07 7.67 -0.73
C SER A 16 -25.32 8.47 -0.42
N THR A 17 -25.19 9.56 0.37
CA THR A 17 -26.33 10.44 0.69
C THR A 17 -26.50 11.59 -0.31
N GLY A 18 -25.56 11.75 -1.25
CA GLY A 18 -25.56 12.89 -2.18
C GLY A 18 -25.32 14.22 -1.47
N ASP A 19 -24.51 14.23 -0.40
CA ASP A 19 -24.15 15.45 0.32
C ASP A 19 -23.27 16.34 -0.57
N THR A 20 -23.72 17.56 -0.83
CA THR A 20 -23.06 18.53 -1.71
C THR A 20 -22.01 19.40 -1.01
N SER A 21 -21.71 19.13 0.26
CA SER A 21 -20.77 19.93 1.05
C SER A 21 -19.29 19.72 0.67
N VAL A 22 -19.01 18.66 -0.10
CA VAL A 22 -17.65 18.34 -0.58
C VAL A 22 -17.69 18.03 -2.06
N ASP A 23 -16.91 18.76 -2.84
CA ASP A 23 -16.87 18.64 -4.30
C ASP A 23 -15.84 17.60 -4.75
N VAL A 24 -14.59 17.76 -4.34
CA VAL A 24 -13.47 16.87 -4.72
C VAL A 24 -12.97 16.12 -3.51
N ILE A 25 -12.75 14.82 -3.68
CA ILE A 25 -12.32 13.90 -2.63
C ILE A 25 -11.10 13.12 -3.14
N GLN A 26 -10.10 12.94 -2.29
CA GLN A 26 -9.01 12.01 -2.55
C GLN A 26 -9.38 10.64 -1.96
N ILE A 27 -9.36 9.62 -2.80
CA ILE A 27 -9.65 8.22 -2.44
C ILE A 27 -8.50 7.31 -2.86
N ASN A 28 -8.36 6.19 -2.15
CA ASN A 28 -7.42 5.13 -2.53
C ASN A 28 -8.11 4.07 -3.42
N ASP A 29 -7.35 3.10 -3.87
CA ASP A 29 -7.80 2.00 -4.71
C ASP A 29 -8.94 1.16 -4.10
N GLU A 30 -8.95 0.93 -2.78
CA GLU A 30 -10.05 0.25 -2.07
C GLU A 30 -11.38 0.99 -2.27
N MET A 31 -11.38 2.29 -2.00
CA MET A 31 -12.56 3.14 -2.19
C MET A 31 -12.91 3.30 -3.66
N SER A 32 -11.90 3.38 -4.55
CA SER A 32 -12.11 3.48 -5.98
C SER A 32 -12.84 2.24 -6.51
N THR A 33 -12.39 1.05 -6.13
CA THR A 33 -13.02 -0.22 -6.50
C THR A 33 -14.46 -0.30 -6.01
N ALA A 34 -14.71 0.14 -4.77
CA ALA A 34 -16.06 0.14 -4.19
C ALA A 34 -17.00 1.18 -4.84
N PHE A 35 -16.48 2.33 -5.28
CA PHE A 35 -17.35 3.47 -5.66
C PHE A 35 -17.47 3.68 -7.16
N LYS A 36 -16.52 3.25 -8.00
CA LYS A 36 -16.50 3.57 -9.44
C LYS A 36 -17.75 3.12 -10.22
N ASN A 37 -18.48 2.13 -9.74
CA ASN A 37 -19.68 1.59 -10.38
C ASN A 37 -21.00 2.00 -9.70
N THR A 38 -20.95 2.87 -8.68
CA THR A 38 -22.15 3.26 -7.92
C THR A 38 -22.94 4.42 -8.51
N GLY A 39 -22.33 5.17 -9.43
CA GLY A 39 -22.86 6.45 -9.92
C GLY A 39 -22.66 7.64 -8.95
N TRP A 40 -21.91 7.45 -7.87
CA TRP A 40 -21.59 8.52 -6.92
C TRP A 40 -20.48 9.45 -7.39
N LEU A 41 -19.69 9.00 -8.37
CA LEU A 41 -18.58 9.75 -8.93
C LEU A 41 -18.92 10.28 -10.32
N GLU A 42 -18.48 11.49 -10.61
CA GLU A 42 -18.69 12.14 -11.90
C GLU A 42 -17.74 11.59 -12.96
N GLY A 43 -18.25 11.37 -14.18
CA GLY A 43 -17.43 11.02 -15.34
C GLY A 43 -16.59 12.19 -15.83
N LEU A 44 -15.31 11.95 -16.11
CA LEU A 44 -14.33 12.98 -16.45
C LEU A 44 -13.79 12.90 -17.88
N ASN A 45 -14.22 11.93 -18.70
CA ASN A 45 -13.70 11.63 -20.04
C ASN A 45 -13.63 12.86 -20.96
N ASP A 46 -14.72 13.65 -21.04
CA ASP A 46 -14.81 14.76 -21.97
C ASP A 46 -14.42 16.12 -21.36
N THR A 47 -14.00 16.12 -20.11
CA THR A 47 -13.76 17.35 -19.34
C THR A 47 -12.33 17.48 -18.83
N VAL A 48 -11.86 16.51 -18.06
CA VAL A 48 -10.54 16.51 -17.39
C VAL A 48 -9.61 15.47 -17.98
N MET A 49 -10.07 14.24 -18.10
CA MET A 49 -9.27 13.09 -18.55
C MET A 49 -9.42 12.90 -20.05
N THR A 50 -8.91 13.86 -20.81
CA THR A 50 -8.88 13.84 -22.27
C THR A 50 -7.74 12.93 -22.77
N GLU A 51 -7.79 12.52 -24.04
CA GLU A 51 -6.85 11.56 -24.63
C GLU A 51 -5.37 11.98 -24.44
N ASP A 52 -5.07 13.26 -24.60
CA ASP A 52 -3.73 13.83 -24.41
C ASP A 52 -3.25 13.81 -22.94
N ILE A 53 -4.18 13.80 -22.00
CA ILE A 53 -3.85 13.66 -20.56
C ILE A 53 -3.64 12.20 -20.21
N LEU A 54 -4.46 11.30 -20.73
CA LEU A 54 -4.39 9.85 -20.44
C LEU A 54 -3.05 9.23 -20.83
N ASP A 55 -2.46 9.67 -21.92
CA ASP A 55 -1.18 9.15 -22.42
C ASP A 55 -0.01 9.31 -21.44
N ASN A 56 -0.17 10.14 -20.40
CA ASN A 56 0.87 10.39 -19.40
C ASN A 56 0.80 9.47 -18.16
N PHE A 57 -0.25 8.65 -18.06
CA PHE A 57 -0.47 7.75 -16.94
C PHE A 57 -0.39 6.29 -17.35
N ALA A 58 -0.08 5.42 -16.40
CA ALA A 58 -0.06 3.98 -16.65
C ALA A 58 -1.45 3.45 -17.06
N VAL A 59 -1.53 2.72 -18.17
CA VAL A 59 -2.79 2.19 -18.72
C VAL A 59 -3.53 1.34 -17.68
N GLY A 60 -2.83 0.43 -16.99
CA GLY A 60 -3.45 -0.41 -15.95
C GLY A 60 -4.07 0.41 -14.81
N TYR A 61 -3.45 1.54 -14.43
CA TYR A 61 -4.06 2.43 -13.43
C TYR A 61 -5.39 2.99 -13.91
N ILE A 62 -5.44 3.48 -15.16
CA ILE A 62 -6.66 4.06 -15.72
C ILE A 62 -7.75 2.99 -15.86
N GLU A 63 -7.42 1.86 -16.49
CA GLU A 63 -8.41 0.81 -16.79
C GLU A 63 -8.92 0.12 -15.53
N ASP A 64 -8.01 -0.30 -14.66
CA ASP A 64 -8.37 -1.13 -13.52
C ASP A 64 -8.88 -0.32 -12.34
N MET A 65 -8.29 0.84 -12.05
CA MET A 65 -8.61 1.57 -10.81
C MET A 65 -9.73 2.59 -10.98
N ILE A 66 -9.73 3.38 -12.06
CA ILE A 66 -10.61 4.54 -12.17
C ILE A 66 -11.57 4.51 -13.36
N THR A 67 -11.61 3.42 -14.13
CA THR A 67 -12.64 3.24 -15.18
C THR A 67 -13.77 2.37 -14.64
N SER A 68 -14.99 2.91 -14.74
CA SER A 68 -16.22 2.20 -14.39
C SER A 68 -16.65 1.22 -15.48
N ALA A 69 -17.57 0.32 -15.16
CA ALA A 69 -18.06 -0.71 -16.09
C ALA A 69 -18.74 -0.16 -17.35
N ASP A 70 -19.24 1.07 -17.31
CA ASP A 70 -19.84 1.78 -18.45
C ASP A 70 -18.81 2.63 -19.23
N GLY A 71 -17.53 2.53 -18.91
CA GLY A 71 -16.42 3.18 -19.60
C GLY A 71 -16.18 4.64 -19.19
N GLN A 72 -16.79 5.09 -18.09
CA GLN A 72 -16.50 6.43 -17.55
C GLN A 72 -15.21 6.40 -16.73
N ILE A 73 -14.31 7.35 -16.99
CA ILE A 73 -13.16 7.61 -16.13
C ILE A 73 -13.63 8.53 -15.01
N VAL A 74 -13.64 8.03 -13.78
CA VAL A 74 -14.23 8.71 -12.62
C VAL A 74 -13.21 9.32 -11.66
N GLY A 75 -11.95 9.34 -12.02
CA GLY A 75 -10.88 9.89 -11.20
C GLY A 75 -9.71 10.43 -11.98
N VAL A 76 -8.90 11.24 -11.33
CA VAL A 76 -7.59 11.71 -11.80
C VAL A 76 -6.55 11.00 -10.92
N PRO A 77 -5.57 10.26 -11.49
CA PRO A 77 -4.47 9.70 -10.71
C PRO A 77 -3.76 10.80 -9.92
N GLY A 78 -3.47 10.55 -8.67
CA GLY A 78 -2.82 11.52 -7.81
C GLY A 78 -1.38 11.12 -7.46
N TYR A 79 -1.19 9.88 -7.09
CA TYR A 79 0.13 9.28 -6.89
C TYR A 79 0.01 7.76 -6.77
N CYS A 80 1.10 7.07 -7.02
CA CYS A 80 1.26 5.65 -6.79
C CYS A 80 2.40 5.41 -5.81
N GLY A 81 2.36 4.29 -5.12
CA GLY A 81 3.43 3.88 -4.22
C GLY A 81 3.60 2.37 -4.18
N TYR A 82 4.79 1.94 -3.82
CA TYR A 82 5.07 0.55 -3.50
C TYR A 82 5.16 0.37 -1.99
N LEU A 83 4.72 -0.78 -1.50
CA LEU A 83 4.96 -1.20 -0.13
C LEU A 83 6.44 -1.63 -0.02
N SER A 84 7.30 -0.63 0.05
CA SER A 84 8.75 -0.80 -0.04
C SER A 84 9.32 -1.42 1.23
N MET A 85 10.37 -2.20 1.08
CA MET A 85 11.14 -2.68 2.22
C MET A 85 12.14 -1.61 2.67
N TRP A 86 12.10 -1.28 3.95
CA TRP A 86 13.04 -0.37 4.61
C TRP A 86 13.87 -1.13 5.63
N VAL A 87 15.17 -0.92 5.60
CA VAL A 87 16.14 -1.62 6.46
C VAL A 87 16.87 -0.62 7.33
N ASN A 88 17.11 -1.00 8.57
CA ASN A 88 18.04 -0.30 9.45
C ASN A 88 19.46 -0.88 9.23
N GLN A 89 20.29 -0.12 8.50
CA GLN A 89 21.64 -0.54 8.13
C GLN A 89 22.56 -0.71 9.34
N GLU A 90 22.41 0.12 10.38
CA GLU A 90 23.20 -0.02 11.61
C GLU A 90 22.95 -1.39 12.26
N ILE A 91 21.71 -1.87 12.25
CA ILE A 91 21.36 -3.21 12.76
C ILE A 91 21.91 -4.30 11.84
N MET A 92 21.80 -4.13 10.52
CA MET A 92 22.31 -5.08 9.54
C MET A 92 23.83 -5.26 9.66
N ASP A 93 24.56 -4.15 9.83
CA ASP A 93 26.00 -4.14 10.07
C ASP A 93 26.37 -4.77 11.42
N GLU A 94 25.63 -4.46 12.49
CA GLU A 94 25.83 -5.02 13.85
C GLU A 94 25.76 -6.55 13.85
N VAL A 95 24.81 -7.11 13.08
CA VAL A 95 24.62 -8.58 13.00
C VAL A 95 25.46 -9.25 11.92
N GLY A 96 26.18 -8.48 11.12
CA GLY A 96 27.12 -8.98 10.10
C GLY A 96 26.45 -9.61 8.88
N ILE A 97 25.23 -9.16 8.53
CA ILE A 97 24.53 -9.59 7.31
C ILE A 97 24.84 -8.58 6.21
N GLU A 98 25.33 -9.04 5.06
CA GLU A 98 25.75 -8.19 3.93
C GLU A 98 24.64 -7.95 2.92
N SER A 99 23.70 -8.89 2.75
CA SER A 99 22.56 -8.76 1.82
C SER A 99 21.35 -9.57 2.30
N ILE A 100 20.17 -9.17 1.79
CA ILE A 100 18.89 -9.83 2.02
C ILE A 100 18.23 -10.03 0.64
N ASP A 101 18.64 -11.10 -0.06
CA ASP A 101 18.22 -11.34 -1.45
C ASP A 101 17.17 -12.45 -1.57
N THR A 102 17.14 -13.38 -0.60
CA THR A 102 16.27 -14.56 -0.60
C THR A 102 15.46 -14.69 0.69
N LEU A 103 14.50 -15.62 0.71
CA LEU A 103 13.76 -15.98 1.94
C LEU A 103 14.71 -16.43 3.07
N ASP A 104 15.75 -17.21 2.74
CA ASP A 104 16.69 -17.70 3.74
C ASP A 104 17.54 -16.56 4.32
N ASP A 105 17.98 -15.61 3.49
CA ASP A 105 18.69 -14.41 3.95
C ASP A 105 17.78 -13.54 4.82
N PHE A 106 16.49 -13.36 4.41
CA PHE A 106 15.52 -12.62 5.20
C PHE A 106 15.31 -13.25 6.57
N LYS A 107 15.10 -14.57 6.64
CA LYS A 107 14.99 -15.31 7.91
C LYS A 107 16.24 -15.19 8.75
N ALA A 108 17.41 -15.30 8.15
CA ALA A 108 18.70 -15.16 8.86
C ALA A 108 18.85 -13.77 9.47
N PHE A 109 18.48 -12.71 8.72
CA PHE A 109 18.49 -11.35 9.23
C PHE A 109 17.50 -11.17 10.39
N LEU A 110 16.25 -11.63 10.23
CA LEU A 110 15.23 -11.53 11.28
C LEU A 110 15.70 -12.21 12.58
N ALA A 111 16.24 -13.40 12.47
CA ALA A 111 16.74 -14.15 13.62
C ALA A 111 17.89 -13.41 14.32
N ALA A 112 18.92 -13.00 13.57
CA ALA A 112 20.10 -12.34 14.12
C ALA A 112 19.75 -10.97 14.74
N ALA A 113 18.91 -10.18 14.08
CA ALA A 113 18.46 -8.89 14.61
C ALA A 113 17.68 -9.02 15.91
N SER A 114 16.94 -10.13 16.10
CA SER A 114 16.13 -10.39 17.28
C SER A 114 16.91 -10.95 18.49
N GLU A 115 18.20 -11.23 18.36
CA GLU A 115 19.01 -11.73 19.51
C GLU A 115 19.21 -10.67 20.59
N LYS A 116 19.10 -9.39 20.26
CA LYS A 116 19.24 -8.29 21.23
C LYS A 116 17.92 -8.05 21.96
N GLU A 117 17.97 -8.02 23.29
CA GLU A 117 16.79 -7.77 24.13
C GLU A 117 16.11 -6.45 23.77
N GLY A 118 14.79 -6.49 23.59
CA GLY A 118 13.96 -5.33 23.23
C GLY A 118 13.97 -4.97 21.74
N ARG A 119 14.67 -5.75 20.91
CA ARG A 119 14.71 -5.55 19.46
C ARG A 119 14.10 -6.74 18.73
N TYR A 120 13.41 -6.47 17.64
CA TYR A 120 12.83 -7.47 16.75
C TYR A 120 13.40 -7.34 15.34
N GLY A 121 13.55 -8.44 14.64
CA GLY A 121 13.98 -8.43 13.24
C GLY A 121 12.96 -7.74 12.35
N TYR A 122 11.67 -7.97 12.60
CA TYR A 122 10.56 -7.47 11.80
C TYR A 122 9.62 -6.57 12.60
N GLY A 123 9.27 -5.41 12.05
CA GLY A 123 8.20 -4.55 12.54
C GLY A 123 7.07 -4.43 11.53
N GLY A 124 5.85 -4.55 11.99
CA GLY A 124 4.66 -4.42 11.14
C GLY A 124 3.60 -3.50 11.71
N SER A 125 2.72 -3.00 10.84
CA SER A 125 1.50 -2.31 11.22
C SER A 125 0.32 -3.29 11.17
N TRP A 126 0.20 -4.13 12.20
CA TRP A 126 -0.72 -5.27 12.22
C TRP A 126 -2.08 -4.96 12.87
N GLU A 127 -2.40 -3.70 13.06
CA GLU A 127 -3.78 -3.32 13.34
C GLU A 127 -4.68 -3.81 12.20
N LYS A 128 -5.85 -4.33 12.53
CA LYS A 128 -6.71 -5.11 11.60
C LYS A 128 -7.04 -4.44 10.26
N THR A 129 -7.05 -3.09 10.21
CA THR A 129 -7.35 -2.33 8.98
C THR A 129 -6.11 -1.99 8.15
N TYR A 130 -4.92 -2.32 8.66
CA TYR A 130 -3.63 -2.07 8.00
C TYR A 130 -2.92 -3.34 7.56
N VAL A 131 -3.03 -4.42 8.34
CA VAL A 131 -2.24 -5.64 8.16
C VAL A 131 -2.44 -6.33 6.81
N PHE A 132 -3.57 -6.11 6.15
CA PHE A 132 -3.82 -6.70 4.83
C PHE A 132 -2.74 -6.34 3.80
N ASN A 133 -2.15 -5.16 3.88
CA ASN A 133 -1.08 -4.75 2.97
C ASN A 133 0.15 -5.69 3.09
N GLU A 134 0.51 -6.08 4.31
CA GLU A 134 1.62 -7.00 4.56
C GLU A 134 1.23 -8.45 4.27
N ILE A 135 -0.01 -8.87 4.57
CA ILE A 135 -0.54 -10.16 4.13
C ILE A 135 -0.43 -10.27 2.61
N ALA A 136 -0.89 -9.24 1.89
CA ALA A 136 -0.85 -9.20 0.43
C ALA A 136 0.60 -9.24 -0.11
N GLN A 137 1.52 -8.49 0.49
CA GLN A 137 2.93 -8.54 0.13
C GLN A 137 3.49 -9.95 0.25
N PHE A 138 3.31 -10.61 1.40
CA PHE A 138 3.82 -11.97 1.60
C PHE A 138 3.09 -13.01 0.75
N VAL A 139 1.77 -12.91 0.59
CA VAL A 139 1.00 -13.77 -0.32
C VAL A 139 1.60 -13.72 -1.74
N ASN A 140 1.87 -12.54 -2.27
CA ASN A 140 2.47 -12.39 -3.59
C ASN A 140 3.90 -12.96 -3.65
N MET A 141 4.71 -12.72 -2.63
CA MET A 141 6.09 -13.24 -2.56
C MET A 141 6.13 -14.77 -2.52
N PHE A 142 5.10 -15.43 -1.98
CA PHE A 142 4.94 -16.90 -2.01
C PHE A 142 4.11 -17.41 -3.21
N GLY A 143 3.76 -16.55 -4.16
CA GLY A 143 3.01 -16.93 -5.36
C GLY A 143 1.56 -17.31 -5.09
N GLY A 144 0.94 -16.70 -4.08
CA GLY A 144 -0.45 -16.90 -3.72
C GLY A 144 -1.44 -16.14 -4.59
N ASP A 145 -2.72 -16.25 -4.25
CA ASP A 145 -3.83 -15.63 -4.94
C ASP A 145 -4.90 -15.18 -3.93
N TYR A 146 -5.27 -13.91 -3.93
CA TYR A 146 -6.27 -13.35 -3.01
C TYR A 146 -7.68 -13.90 -3.20
N TYR A 147 -7.97 -14.46 -4.38
CA TYR A 147 -9.29 -14.95 -4.76
C TYR A 147 -9.46 -16.45 -4.53
N ASP A 148 -8.36 -17.18 -4.33
CA ASP A 148 -8.34 -18.63 -4.08
C ASP A 148 -7.52 -18.97 -2.83
N TRP A 149 -8.18 -19.05 -1.68
CA TRP A 149 -7.54 -19.38 -0.40
C TRP A 149 -7.22 -20.86 -0.21
N SER A 150 -7.50 -21.72 -1.19
CA SER A 150 -6.94 -23.07 -1.29
C SER A 150 -5.51 -23.09 -1.83
N ASN A 151 -4.99 -21.96 -2.36
CA ASN A 151 -3.67 -21.82 -2.92
C ASN A 151 -2.58 -22.03 -1.86
N GLU A 152 -1.57 -22.84 -2.19
CA GLU A 152 -0.47 -23.17 -1.29
C GLU A 152 0.39 -21.95 -0.93
N GLY A 153 0.54 -20.97 -1.83
CA GLY A 153 1.28 -19.74 -1.58
C GLY A 153 0.66 -18.91 -0.45
N ASN A 154 -0.66 -18.83 -0.37
CA ASN A 154 -1.37 -18.17 0.71
C ASN A 154 -1.06 -18.82 2.07
N ARG A 155 -1.08 -20.16 2.09
CA ARG A 155 -0.78 -20.92 3.31
C ARG A 155 0.65 -20.66 3.77
N LYS A 156 1.63 -20.74 2.88
CA LYS A 156 3.04 -20.46 3.17
C LYS A 156 3.25 -19.04 3.68
N ALA A 157 2.58 -18.05 3.10
CA ALA A 157 2.65 -16.68 3.56
C ALA A 157 2.19 -16.52 5.01
N LEU A 158 1.04 -17.09 5.34
CA LEU A 158 0.48 -17.06 6.70
C LEU A 158 1.34 -17.87 7.69
N GLU A 159 1.82 -19.04 7.29
CA GLU A 159 2.75 -19.84 8.09
C GLU A 159 4.03 -19.07 8.39
N PHE A 160 4.58 -18.36 7.40
CA PHE A 160 5.76 -17.52 7.59
C PHE A 160 5.50 -16.35 8.54
N MET A 161 4.36 -15.64 8.39
CA MET A 161 4.01 -14.54 9.29
C MET A 161 3.83 -15.06 10.74
N LYS A 162 3.25 -16.24 10.91
CA LYS A 162 3.17 -16.87 12.23
C LYS A 162 4.51 -17.35 12.73
N GLU A 163 5.38 -17.90 11.86
CA GLU A 163 6.76 -18.29 12.20
C GLU A 163 7.55 -17.10 12.79
N MET A 164 7.36 -15.88 12.25
CA MET A 164 7.99 -14.69 12.81
C MET A 164 7.56 -14.43 14.26
N VAL A 165 6.28 -14.65 14.58
CA VAL A 165 5.78 -14.55 15.97
C VAL A 165 6.32 -15.68 16.84
N ASP A 166 6.23 -16.91 16.38
CA ASP A 166 6.58 -18.11 17.17
C ASP A 166 8.08 -18.15 17.48
N ASN A 167 8.92 -17.61 16.62
CA ASN A 167 10.36 -17.49 16.82
C ASN A 167 10.79 -16.21 17.58
N GLY A 168 9.85 -15.32 17.89
CA GLY A 168 10.15 -14.03 18.53
C GLY A 168 10.90 -13.05 17.63
N TRP A 169 10.80 -13.22 16.30
CA TRP A 169 11.35 -12.26 15.33
C TRP A 169 10.49 -11.01 15.19
N THR A 170 9.28 -11.06 15.69
CA THR A 170 8.36 -9.95 15.81
C THR A 170 7.51 -10.07 17.07
N SER A 171 6.84 -8.97 17.48
CA SER A 171 6.01 -8.93 18.68
C SER A 171 4.53 -8.95 18.36
N LEU A 172 3.72 -9.61 19.17
CA LEU A 172 2.26 -9.49 19.11
C LEU A 172 1.75 -8.09 19.49
N ASP A 173 2.56 -7.26 20.15
CA ASP A 173 2.20 -5.88 20.48
C ASP A 173 1.87 -5.05 19.23
N GLN A 174 2.45 -5.40 18.08
CA GLN A 174 2.18 -4.74 16.79
C GLN A 174 0.76 -4.98 16.24
N LEU A 175 -0.03 -5.90 16.82
CA LEU A 175 -1.45 -6.06 16.48
C LEU A 175 -2.30 -4.81 16.80
N ALA A 176 -1.75 -3.89 17.58
CA ALA A 176 -2.35 -2.58 17.87
C ALA A 176 -1.66 -1.43 17.10
N ASP A 177 -0.54 -1.69 16.43
CA ASP A 177 0.24 -0.65 15.76
C ASP A 177 -0.34 -0.33 14.38
N LYS A 178 -0.50 0.96 14.15
CA LYS A 178 -0.66 1.58 12.84
C LYS A 178 0.71 2.07 12.34
N TYR A 179 0.76 2.67 11.15
CA TYR A 179 2.03 3.12 10.57
C TYR A 179 2.80 4.10 11.47
N GLU A 180 2.12 5.00 12.17
CA GLU A 180 2.79 5.97 13.02
C GLU A 180 3.56 5.31 14.18
N GLN A 181 2.94 4.32 14.85
CA GLN A 181 3.58 3.58 15.94
C GLN A 181 4.72 2.69 15.43
N MET A 182 4.48 1.98 14.31
CA MET A 182 5.50 1.15 13.67
C MET A 182 6.73 1.99 13.27
N ASN A 183 6.52 3.13 12.57
CA ASN A 183 7.62 4.00 12.14
C ASN A 183 8.40 4.58 13.32
N GLN A 184 7.72 4.97 14.40
CA GLN A 184 8.42 5.49 15.57
C GLN A 184 9.35 4.41 16.18
N LYS A 185 8.86 3.19 16.37
CA LYS A 185 9.66 2.07 16.86
C LYS A 185 10.82 1.73 15.91
N PHE A 186 10.60 1.83 14.61
CA PHE A 186 11.66 1.61 13.63
C PHE A 186 12.75 2.71 13.68
N ILE A 187 12.36 3.97 13.81
CA ILE A 187 13.27 5.11 14.03
C ILE A 187 14.07 4.94 15.33
N ASP A 188 13.43 4.42 16.38
CA ASP A 188 14.06 4.19 17.69
C ASP A 188 15.01 2.99 17.69
N GLY A 189 15.04 2.19 16.60
CA GLY A 189 15.91 1.03 16.45
C GLY A 189 15.38 -0.25 17.09
N ASP A 190 14.07 -0.31 17.35
CA ASP A 190 13.40 -1.50 17.89
C ASP A 190 13.16 -2.56 16.82
N TYR A 191 13.21 -2.19 15.52
CA TYR A 191 13.00 -3.07 14.39
C TYR A 191 14.19 -3.05 13.42
N GLY A 192 14.51 -4.22 12.83
CA GLY A 192 15.54 -4.35 11.80
C GLY A 192 15.03 -4.00 10.40
N VAL A 193 13.80 -4.42 10.08
CA VAL A 193 13.15 -4.22 8.78
C VAL A 193 11.66 -3.97 8.96
N VAL A 194 11.11 -3.12 8.08
CA VAL A 194 9.67 -2.87 7.96
C VAL A 194 9.27 -2.80 6.48
N PHE A 195 8.01 -3.09 6.19
CA PHE A 195 7.38 -2.70 4.93
C PHE A 195 6.58 -1.42 5.14
N TYR A 196 6.89 -0.38 4.35
CA TYR A 196 6.25 0.91 4.50
C TYR A 196 6.10 1.66 3.18
N TRP A 197 5.08 2.49 3.10
CA TRP A 197 4.77 3.37 1.97
C TRP A 197 5.61 4.65 1.96
N GLY A 198 5.66 5.29 0.79
CA GLY A 198 6.22 6.62 0.65
C GLY A 198 7.72 6.65 0.45
N THR A 199 8.28 7.83 0.61
CA THR A 199 9.65 8.18 0.23
C THR A 199 10.60 8.23 1.43
N GLY A 200 10.13 7.90 2.63
CA GLY A 200 10.91 7.92 3.87
C GLY A 200 11.13 9.33 4.41
N SER A 201 10.22 10.28 4.13
CA SER A 201 10.27 11.63 4.68
C SER A 201 10.29 11.63 6.21
N GLU A 202 9.56 10.75 6.86
CA GLU A 202 9.55 10.60 8.32
C GLU A 202 10.93 10.22 8.86
N TYR A 203 11.66 9.36 8.15
CA TYR A 203 13.03 8.97 8.52
C TYR A 203 14.01 10.12 8.28
N ALA A 204 13.81 10.92 7.21
CA ALA A 204 14.59 12.11 6.95
C ALA A 204 14.38 13.19 8.01
N ASP A 205 13.14 13.44 8.40
CA ASP A 205 12.77 14.41 9.45
C ASP A 205 13.37 14.03 10.82
N ALA A 206 13.45 12.71 11.09
CA ALA A 206 14.11 12.19 12.29
C ALA A 206 15.67 12.21 12.19
N GLY A 207 16.24 12.56 11.03
CA GLY A 207 17.68 12.49 10.78
C GLY A 207 18.22 11.05 10.70
N MET A 208 17.32 10.10 10.42
CA MET A 208 17.61 8.66 10.34
C MET A 208 17.64 8.12 8.91
N LYS A 209 17.34 8.92 7.88
CA LYS A 209 17.45 8.49 6.49
C LYS A 209 18.89 8.59 5.98
N GLY A 210 19.37 7.52 5.34
CA GLY A 210 20.71 7.45 4.71
C GLY A 210 21.19 6.03 4.52
N ASP A 211 22.17 5.81 3.66
CA ASP A 211 22.73 4.49 3.33
C ASP A 211 23.36 3.78 4.52
N ASP A 212 23.79 4.52 5.52
CA ASP A 212 24.35 4.02 6.78
C ASP A 212 23.33 3.95 7.94
N LYS A 213 22.06 4.25 7.68
CA LYS A 213 20.98 4.32 8.66
C LYS A 213 19.75 3.57 8.16
N ILE A 214 18.62 4.27 8.03
CA ILE A 214 17.40 3.73 7.44
C ILE A 214 17.37 4.09 5.96
N HIS A 215 17.28 3.08 5.12
CA HIS A 215 17.17 3.27 3.67
C HIS A 215 16.23 2.25 3.04
N MET A 216 15.77 2.57 1.83
CA MET A 216 14.98 1.64 1.03
C MET A 216 15.87 0.53 0.51
N TYR A 217 15.40 -0.71 0.61
CA TYR A 217 16.12 -1.90 0.20
C TYR A 217 15.31 -2.67 -0.86
N LYS A 218 16.01 -3.39 -1.74
CA LYS A 218 15.33 -4.25 -2.70
C LYS A 218 14.58 -5.36 -1.96
N VAL A 219 13.32 -5.56 -2.31
CA VAL A 219 12.51 -6.64 -1.75
C VAL A 219 13.13 -8.00 -2.16
N PRO A 220 13.38 -8.90 -1.19
CA PRO A 220 13.97 -10.20 -1.48
C PRO A 220 13.03 -11.07 -2.32
N THR A 221 13.60 -11.93 -3.15
CA THR A 221 12.86 -12.94 -3.87
C THR A 221 12.63 -14.16 -2.97
N PHE A 222 11.36 -14.49 -2.72
CA PHE A 222 10.99 -15.74 -2.05
C PHE A 222 10.73 -16.83 -3.11
N GLU A 223 9.49 -17.26 -3.31
CA GLU A 223 9.14 -18.10 -4.47
C GLU A 223 8.92 -17.25 -5.73
N LYS A 224 8.56 -15.97 -5.52
CA LYS A 224 8.38 -14.93 -6.55
C LYS A 224 9.11 -13.65 -6.15
N GLY A 225 9.65 -12.96 -7.14
CA GLY A 225 10.01 -11.55 -7.01
C GLY A 225 8.77 -10.71 -7.19
N SER A 226 8.25 -10.14 -6.12
CA SER A 226 6.96 -9.48 -6.13
C SER A 226 6.91 -8.26 -5.21
N ILE A 227 6.16 -7.23 -5.61
CA ILE A 227 5.94 -6.02 -4.85
C ILE A 227 4.45 -5.64 -4.85
N PHE A 228 3.95 -5.24 -3.69
CA PHE A 228 2.60 -4.74 -3.54
C PHE A 228 2.54 -3.23 -3.79
N THR A 229 1.53 -2.77 -4.52
CA THR A 229 1.33 -1.36 -4.87
C THR A 229 -0.01 -0.85 -4.39
N ASP A 230 -0.09 0.44 -4.12
CA ASP A 230 -1.35 1.17 -3.99
C ASP A 230 -1.42 2.33 -4.96
N SER A 231 -2.62 2.90 -5.07
CA SER A 231 -2.87 4.08 -5.89
C SER A 231 -3.89 5.00 -5.24
N TRP A 232 -3.75 6.29 -5.49
CA TRP A 232 -4.62 7.32 -4.96
C TRP A 232 -5.11 8.22 -6.07
N SER A 233 -6.40 8.51 -6.08
CA SER A 233 -7.07 9.31 -7.10
C SER A 233 -7.83 10.48 -6.49
N TYR A 234 -7.97 11.55 -7.26
CA TYR A 234 -8.88 12.64 -6.96
C TYR A 234 -10.18 12.44 -7.76
N VAL A 235 -11.30 12.35 -7.09
CA VAL A 235 -12.63 12.12 -7.68
C VAL A 235 -13.54 13.29 -7.44
N LEU A 236 -14.50 13.49 -8.36
CA LEU A 236 -15.54 14.51 -8.23
C LEU A 236 -16.83 13.85 -7.78
N ASN A 237 -17.40 14.34 -6.68
CA ASN A 237 -18.72 13.97 -6.21
C ASN A 237 -19.78 14.31 -7.26
N SER A 238 -20.52 13.32 -7.76
CA SER A 238 -21.55 13.54 -8.80
C SER A 238 -22.68 14.50 -8.36
N ALA A 239 -22.90 14.61 -7.04
CA ALA A 239 -23.87 15.53 -6.45
C ALA A 239 -23.35 16.97 -6.30
N SER A 240 -22.07 17.25 -6.62
CA SER A 240 -21.50 18.59 -6.51
C SER A 240 -22.29 19.64 -7.30
N GLU A 241 -22.54 20.78 -6.67
CA GLU A 241 -23.14 21.98 -7.29
C GLU A 241 -22.07 22.91 -7.89
N ASN A 242 -20.77 22.63 -7.66
CA ASN A 242 -19.64 23.47 -8.07
C ASN A 242 -18.77 22.82 -9.16
N LYS A 243 -19.35 22.02 -10.06
CA LYS A 243 -18.63 21.18 -11.03
C LYS A 243 -17.60 21.94 -11.86
N GLU A 244 -17.92 23.15 -12.35
CA GLU A 244 -16.98 23.94 -13.16
C GLU A 244 -15.70 24.32 -12.40
N ALA A 245 -15.82 24.67 -11.11
CA ALA A 245 -14.66 24.94 -10.25
C ALA A 245 -13.88 23.67 -9.97
N ALA A 246 -14.59 22.56 -9.73
CA ALA A 246 -13.98 21.24 -9.50
C ALA A 246 -13.24 20.75 -10.74
N TYR A 247 -13.79 20.89 -11.95
CA TYR A 247 -13.08 20.57 -13.19
C TYR A 247 -11.81 21.41 -13.37
N THR A 248 -11.85 22.69 -13.01
CA THR A 248 -10.66 23.55 -13.08
C THR A 248 -9.57 23.06 -12.15
N PHE A 249 -9.93 22.68 -10.93
CA PHE A 249 -8.99 22.10 -9.95
C PHE A 249 -8.45 20.75 -10.40
N LEU A 250 -9.31 19.84 -10.87
CA LEU A 250 -8.90 18.51 -11.33
C LEU A 250 -8.02 18.57 -12.58
N LYS A 251 -8.26 19.52 -13.51
CA LYS A 251 -7.36 19.77 -14.64
C LYS A 251 -5.96 20.20 -14.17
N TRP A 252 -5.90 21.01 -13.13
CA TRP A 252 -4.62 21.41 -12.56
C TRP A 252 -3.93 20.21 -11.89
N ILE A 253 -4.66 19.39 -11.12
CA ILE A 253 -4.11 18.14 -10.55
C ILE A 253 -3.54 17.22 -11.64
N ALA A 254 -4.24 17.05 -12.76
CA ALA A 254 -3.79 16.21 -13.87
C ALA A 254 -2.65 16.80 -14.72
N SER A 255 -2.26 18.05 -14.48
CA SER A 255 -1.20 18.75 -15.22
C SER A 255 0.18 18.45 -14.65
N GLU A 256 1.23 18.74 -15.45
CA GLU A 256 2.63 18.69 -14.99
C GLU A 256 2.86 19.56 -13.74
N ASP A 257 2.31 20.80 -13.75
CA ASP A 257 2.46 21.74 -12.63
C ASP A 257 1.79 21.22 -11.34
N GLY A 258 0.64 20.56 -11.45
CA GLY A 258 -0.09 19.98 -10.32
C GLY A 258 0.62 18.79 -9.70
N GLU A 259 1.07 17.86 -10.52
CA GLU A 259 1.86 16.70 -10.09
C GLU A 259 3.21 17.13 -9.50
N ALA A 260 3.92 18.07 -10.15
CA ALA A 260 5.15 18.64 -9.63
C ALA A 260 4.96 19.34 -8.28
N ALA A 261 3.86 20.08 -8.11
CA ALA A 261 3.50 20.69 -6.83
C ALA A 261 3.19 19.65 -5.75
N SER A 262 2.52 18.56 -6.11
CA SER A 262 2.24 17.44 -5.20
C SER A 262 3.55 16.81 -4.70
N TYR A 263 4.49 16.54 -5.59
CA TYR A 263 5.82 16.03 -5.23
C TYR A 263 6.57 17.01 -4.32
N ASN A 264 6.68 18.27 -4.75
CA ASN A 264 7.48 19.27 -4.02
C ASN A 264 6.90 19.67 -2.66
N CYS A 265 5.58 19.59 -2.48
CA CYS A 265 4.91 20.01 -1.24
C CYS A 265 4.62 18.86 -0.27
N PHE A 266 4.41 17.67 -0.78
CA PHE A 266 3.90 16.53 0.01
C PHE A 266 4.75 15.27 -0.15
N ASP A 267 5.85 15.35 -0.91
CA ASP A 267 6.74 14.22 -1.19
C ASP A 267 5.98 12.99 -1.75
N ARG A 268 4.99 13.26 -2.64
CA ARG A 268 4.19 12.23 -3.30
C ARG A 268 4.80 11.88 -4.64
N TYR A 269 5.25 10.64 -4.81
CA TYR A 269 5.85 10.21 -6.08
C TYR A 269 4.83 10.37 -7.22
N PRO A 270 5.19 11.09 -8.31
CA PRO A 270 4.23 11.43 -9.35
C PRO A 270 3.61 10.20 -10.02
N ALA A 271 2.30 10.24 -10.26
CA ALA A 271 1.61 9.23 -11.06
C ALA A 271 1.85 9.42 -12.57
N ARG A 272 2.16 10.65 -13.01
CA ARG A 272 2.58 10.96 -14.37
C ARG A 272 4.02 10.57 -14.60
N SER A 273 4.26 9.72 -15.59
CA SER A 273 5.61 9.23 -15.91
C SER A 273 6.56 10.35 -16.39
N ASP A 274 6.06 11.31 -17.17
CA ASP A 274 6.85 12.46 -17.67
C ASP A 274 7.28 13.41 -16.52
N VAL A 275 6.43 13.59 -15.51
CA VAL A 275 6.75 14.37 -14.31
C VAL A 275 7.73 13.61 -13.42
N ALA A 276 7.52 12.32 -13.20
CA ALA A 276 8.45 11.48 -12.45
C ALA A 276 9.86 11.51 -13.06
N GLU A 277 9.94 11.51 -14.38
CA GLU A 277 11.24 11.58 -15.10
C GLU A 277 11.94 12.93 -14.92
N THR A 278 11.19 14.04 -14.97
CA THR A 278 11.77 15.39 -15.04
C THR A 278 11.89 16.12 -13.71
N VAL A 279 10.99 15.83 -12.75
CA VAL A 279 10.90 16.55 -11.46
C VAL A 279 11.58 15.81 -10.32
N VAL A 280 11.51 14.46 -10.32
CA VAL A 280 12.22 13.67 -9.30
C VAL A 280 13.71 13.63 -9.66
N PRO A 281 14.63 14.05 -8.77
CA PRO A 281 16.07 14.06 -9.05
C PRO A 281 16.61 12.68 -9.45
N GLU A 282 17.60 12.64 -10.34
CA GLU A 282 18.23 11.40 -10.81
C GLU A 282 18.96 10.61 -9.70
N ASP A 283 19.48 11.31 -8.71
CA ASP A 283 20.16 10.74 -7.53
C ASP A 283 19.19 10.43 -6.38
N ASN A 284 17.89 10.50 -6.62
CA ASN A 284 16.88 10.13 -5.63
C ASN A 284 16.84 8.60 -5.47
N ASP A 285 17.06 8.13 -4.26
CA ASP A 285 17.09 6.71 -3.90
C ASP A 285 15.76 6.00 -4.19
N VAL A 286 14.63 6.69 -3.98
CA VAL A 286 13.28 6.17 -4.26
C VAL A 286 13.07 5.99 -5.76
N LYS A 287 13.48 6.96 -6.58
CA LYS A 287 13.38 6.87 -8.06
C LYS A 287 14.12 5.65 -8.59
N ALA A 288 15.36 5.45 -8.14
CA ALA A 288 16.18 4.31 -8.54
C ALA A 288 15.54 2.98 -8.10
N MET A 289 15.02 2.93 -6.87
CA MET A 289 14.39 1.72 -6.35
C MET A 289 13.05 1.42 -7.03
N TYR A 290 12.21 2.43 -7.28
CA TYR A 290 10.93 2.26 -8.00
C TYR A 290 11.15 1.78 -9.43
N ALA A 291 12.19 2.28 -10.11
CA ALA A 291 12.58 1.76 -11.42
C ALA A 291 12.98 0.27 -11.34
N THR A 292 13.77 -0.10 -10.32
CA THR A 292 14.17 -1.51 -10.07
C THR A 292 12.95 -2.40 -9.81
N TYR A 293 12.00 -1.95 -8.99
CA TYR A 293 10.78 -2.70 -8.71
C TYR A 293 9.94 -2.92 -9.98
N ALA A 294 9.74 -1.87 -10.77
CA ALA A 294 8.96 -1.95 -12.00
C ALA A 294 9.61 -2.85 -13.08
N GLU A 295 10.94 -2.94 -13.10
CA GLU A 295 11.68 -3.76 -14.08
C GLU A 295 11.83 -5.22 -13.64
N GLU A 296 12.06 -5.48 -12.36
CA GLU A 296 12.49 -6.80 -11.88
C GLU A 296 11.40 -7.58 -11.11
N LEU A 297 10.32 -6.93 -10.66
CA LEU A 297 9.32 -7.55 -9.80
C LEU A 297 7.93 -7.62 -10.46
N GLU A 298 7.18 -8.65 -10.13
CA GLU A 298 5.74 -8.70 -10.44
C GLU A 298 5.00 -7.72 -9.52
N VAL A 299 4.29 -6.75 -10.12
CA VAL A 299 3.56 -5.71 -9.38
C VAL A 299 2.12 -6.15 -9.16
N HIS A 300 1.66 -6.15 -7.92
CA HIS A 300 0.32 -6.55 -7.54
C HIS A 300 -0.37 -5.46 -6.72
N GLY A 301 -1.62 -5.15 -7.08
CA GLY A 301 -2.50 -4.28 -6.28
C GLY A 301 -3.40 -5.05 -5.33
N ARG A 302 -4.32 -4.34 -4.70
CA ARG A 302 -5.36 -4.92 -3.85
C ARG A 302 -6.35 -5.76 -4.65
N PRO A 303 -7.04 -6.72 -4.01
CA PRO A 303 -8.12 -7.45 -4.66
C PRO A 303 -9.24 -6.48 -5.10
N MET A 304 -9.71 -6.67 -6.33
CA MET A 304 -10.73 -5.81 -6.94
C MET A 304 -12.14 -6.38 -6.70
N LEU A 305 -12.51 -6.49 -5.43
CA LEU A 305 -13.85 -6.93 -5.02
C LEU A 305 -14.78 -5.71 -4.88
N PRO A 306 -16.07 -5.81 -5.21
CA PRO A 306 -17.05 -4.74 -5.00
C PRO A 306 -17.09 -4.22 -3.55
N GLN A 307 -16.86 -5.09 -2.57
CA GLN A 307 -16.80 -4.76 -1.14
C GLN A 307 -15.38 -4.97 -0.59
N THR A 308 -14.37 -4.44 -1.29
CA THR A 308 -12.95 -4.61 -0.93
C THR A 308 -12.63 -4.13 0.49
N MET A 309 -13.25 -3.04 0.96
CA MET A 309 -12.98 -2.50 2.30
C MET A 309 -13.44 -3.46 3.40
N GLU A 310 -14.60 -4.06 3.23
CA GLU A 310 -15.15 -5.08 4.13
C GLU A 310 -14.26 -6.32 4.12
N PHE A 311 -13.90 -6.80 2.94
CA PHE A 311 -12.98 -7.94 2.79
C PHE A 311 -11.65 -7.71 3.53
N ILE A 312 -11.00 -6.56 3.34
CA ILE A 312 -9.74 -6.22 4.00
C ILE A 312 -9.87 -6.23 5.53
N SER A 313 -10.97 -5.68 6.06
CA SER A 313 -11.24 -5.65 7.50
C SER A 313 -11.50 -7.05 8.08
N GLU A 314 -12.20 -7.91 7.33
CA GLU A 314 -12.41 -9.32 7.70
C GLU A 314 -11.10 -10.09 7.71
N MET A 315 -10.28 -9.95 6.67
CA MET A 315 -8.97 -10.57 6.58
C MET A 315 -8.05 -10.17 7.73
N GLY A 316 -8.03 -8.88 8.09
CA GLY A 316 -7.26 -8.41 9.24
C GLY A 316 -7.74 -9.01 10.56
N THR A 317 -9.04 -9.16 10.74
CA THR A 317 -9.61 -9.81 11.94
C THR A 317 -9.24 -11.28 12.02
N LEU A 318 -9.35 -12.01 10.91
CA LEU A 318 -8.94 -13.43 10.83
C LEU A 318 -7.44 -13.59 11.09
N PHE A 319 -6.62 -12.69 10.54
CA PHE A 319 -5.19 -12.72 10.77
C PHE A 319 -4.82 -12.56 12.24
N GLN A 320 -5.44 -11.60 12.94
CA GLN A 320 -5.21 -11.41 14.37
C GLN A 320 -5.57 -12.64 15.18
N GLN A 321 -6.70 -13.29 14.87
CA GLN A 321 -7.11 -14.54 15.53
C GLN A 321 -6.12 -15.69 15.24
N TYR A 322 -5.65 -15.81 14.00
CA TYR A 322 -4.72 -16.84 13.60
C TYR A 322 -3.36 -16.72 14.29
N VAL A 323 -2.75 -15.54 14.27
CA VAL A 323 -1.42 -15.36 14.87
C VAL A 323 -1.45 -15.47 16.39
N GLN A 324 -2.59 -15.20 17.03
CA GLN A 324 -2.82 -15.42 18.46
C GLN A 324 -3.15 -16.90 18.80
N GLY A 325 -3.34 -17.75 17.79
CA GLY A 325 -3.65 -19.17 17.96
C GLY A 325 -5.11 -19.46 18.34
N GLU A 326 -6.02 -18.53 18.11
CA GLU A 326 -7.46 -18.68 18.35
C GLU A 326 -8.13 -19.53 17.27
N ILE A 327 -7.64 -19.48 16.04
CA ILE A 327 -8.07 -20.30 14.90
C ILE A 327 -6.89 -21.03 14.27
N SER A 328 -7.16 -22.17 13.62
CA SER A 328 -6.15 -22.87 12.84
C SER A 328 -5.92 -22.21 11.46
N LEU A 329 -4.82 -22.58 10.78
CA LEU A 329 -4.59 -22.17 9.40
C LEU A 329 -5.70 -22.64 8.45
N ASP A 330 -6.20 -23.85 8.67
CA ASP A 330 -7.30 -24.40 7.86
C ASP A 330 -8.59 -23.60 8.06
N ASP A 331 -8.91 -23.21 9.30
CA ASP A 331 -10.04 -22.34 9.61
C ASP A 331 -9.88 -20.96 9.00
N PHE A 332 -8.65 -20.40 9.07
CA PHE A 332 -8.35 -19.11 8.42
C PHE A 332 -8.63 -19.18 6.92
N CYS A 333 -8.03 -20.16 6.20
CA CYS A 333 -8.19 -20.27 4.76
C CYS A 333 -9.67 -20.51 4.35
N ALA A 334 -10.40 -21.31 5.12
CA ALA A 334 -11.83 -21.54 4.86
C ALA A 334 -12.66 -20.25 5.02
N GLN A 335 -12.46 -19.52 6.12
CA GLN A 335 -13.16 -18.25 6.36
C GLN A 335 -12.74 -17.15 5.40
N ALA A 336 -11.45 -17.10 5.00
CA ALA A 336 -10.97 -16.17 4.00
C ALA A 336 -11.61 -16.42 2.62
N GLN A 337 -11.82 -17.69 2.25
CA GLN A 337 -12.55 -18.03 1.02
C GLN A 337 -14.03 -17.61 1.12
N GLU A 338 -14.69 -17.83 2.26
CA GLU A 338 -16.05 -17.33 2.51
C GLU A 338 -16.12 -15.79 2.40
N ALA A 339 -15.10 -15.09 2.91
CA ALA A 339 -15.02 -13.64 2.79
C ALA A 339 -14.88 -13.17 1.33
N VAL A 340 -14.09 -13.87 0.50
CA VAL A 340 -14.02 -13.58 -0.95
C VAL A 340 -15.41 -13.73 -1.59
N GLU A 341 -16.10 -14.82 -1.31
CA GLU A 341 -17.42 -15.11 -1.90
C GLU A 341 -18.51 -14.12 -1.43
N ALA A 342 -18.43 -13.67 -0.18
CA ALA A 342 -19.38 -12.71 0.39
C ALA A 342 -19.21 -11.28 -0.13
N ASN A 343 -17.99 -10.91 -0.57
CA ASN A 343 -17.65 -9.55 -0.99
C ASN A 343 -17.52 -9.40 -2.53
N GLN A 344 -17.96 -10.40 -3.30
CA GLN A 344 -18.04 -10.40 -4.77
C GLN A 344 -19.17 -9.57 -5.35
#